data_b90de0e7c7351cefd4955a737932078d
#
_entry.id   b90de0e7c7351cefd4955a737932078d
#
_cell.length_a   1.000
_cell.length_b   1.000
_cell.length_c   1.000
_cell.angle_alpha   90.00
_cell.angle_beta   90.00
_cell.angle_gamma   90.00
#
_symmetry.space_group_name_H-M   'P 1'
#
loop_
_entity.id
_entity.type
_entity.pdbx_description
1 polymer ?
#
loop_
_entity_poly.entity_id
_entity_poly.type
_entity_poly.pdbx_seq_one_letter_code
_entity_poly.pdbx_strand_id
1 'polypeptide(L)'
;MPELRHITSSALDELSREAFKSAEVERAAIVVLQGARSWGAHERGAITLPDDGGTLVFPVSYDAREAPYTVDEQGLERTLISLSDEEGYLACVWARPCQGSSLVGVGIDLASPRDFDTSERGRRLTELMFTDAEHDLVNATFSSNLPYGYAVAFGAKEAAFKATAAPLRTWYRSHTEELSYDLRHFSLVDPHRARGEARDGTAQAALDKMGIARIAVQYVEVAGMALVVATAFNT
;
A
#
# COMPACT_ATOMS: atom_id res chain seq x y z
N MET A 1 -20.75 16.02 10.40
CA MET A 1 -19.62 15.10 10.24
C MET A 1 -18.38 15.83 10.70
N PRO A 2 -17.41 15.21 11.39
CA PRO A 2 -16.15 15.89 11.68
C PRO A 2 -15.50 16.28 10.35
N GLU A 3 -14.97 17.49 10.31
CA GLU A 3 -14.31 18.04 9.13
C GLU A 3 -13.02 17.26 8.87
N LEU A 4 -12.89 16.64 7.69
CA LEU A 4 -11.67 15.97 7.28
C LEU A 4 -10.61 17.02 6.95
N ARG A 5 -9.45 16.93 7.60
CA ARG A 5 -8.32 17.79 7.30
C ARG A 5 -7.33 17.08 6.39
N HIS A 6 -7.03 17.70 5.26
CA HIS A 6 -5.96 17.23 4.40
C HIS A 6 -4.60 17.53 5.03
N ILE A 7 -3.77 16.50 5.17
CA ILE A 7 -2.39 16.66 5.62
C ILE A 7 -1.52 16.90 4.40
N THR A 8 -0.91 18.06 4.33
CA THR A 8 0.05 18.42 3.28
C THR A 8 1.45 18.58 3.88
N SER A 9 2.46 18.03 3.22
CA SER A 9 3.84 18.24 3.58
C SER A 9 4.76 18.00 2.40
N SER A 10 5.93 18.64 2.40
CA SER A 10 6.95 18.40 1.37
C SER A 10 7.41 16.94 1.32
N ALA A 11 7.36 16.23 2.45
CA ALA A 11 7.68 14.82 2.53
C ALA A 11 6.64 13.94 1.79
N LEU A 12 5.35 14.28 1.84
CA LEU A 12 4.30 13.60 1.07
C LEU A 12 4.44 13.87 -0.43
N ASP A 13 4.76 15.11 -0.81
CA ASP A 13 5.01 15.47 -2.22
C ASP A 13 6.23 14.73 -2.77
N GLU A 14 7.29 14.58 -1.96
CA GLU A 14 8.47 13.81 -2.33
C GLU A 14 8.16 12.32 -2.42
N LEU A 15 7.43 11.76 -1.45
CA LEU A 15 6.97 10.38 -1.48
C LEU A 15 6.19 10.08 -2.75
N SER A 16 5.25 10.96 -3.12
CA SER A 16 4.46 10.82 -4.35
C SER A 16 5.35 10.84 -5.59
N ARG A 17 6.28 11.78 -5.69
CA ARG A 17 7.23 11.84 -6.82
C ARG A 17 8.09 10.58 -6.92
N GLU A 18 8.64 10.10 -5.81
CA GLU A 18 9.50 8.90 -5.80
C GLU A 18 8.71 7.62 -6.09
N ALA A 19 7.50 7.47 -5.53
CA ALA A 19 6.64 6.30 -5.77
C ALA A 19 6.29 6.13 -7.26
N PHE A 20 6.09 7.23 -7.98
CA PHE A 20 5.67 7.19 -9.39
C PHE A 20 6.76 7.59 -10.40
N LYS A 21 7.98 7.83 -9.97
CA LYS A 21 9.05 8.31 -10.86
C LYS A 21 9.41 7.35 -11.99
N SER A 22 9.16 6.05 -11.83
CA SER A 22 9.40 5.01 -12.85
C SER A 22 8.11 4.62 -13.58
N ALA A 23 6.99 5.29 -13.29
CA ALA A 23 5.68 4.97 -13.83
C ALA A 23 5.26 6.01 -14.87
N GLU A 24 4.79 5.55 -16.01
CA GLU A 24 4.11 6.42 -16.97
C GLU A 24 2.65 6.56 -16.54
N VAL A 25 2.34 7.65 -15.85
CA VAL A 25 1.00 7.95 -15.32
C VAL A 25 0.47 9.26 -15.90
N GLU A 26 -0.82 9.29 -16.23
CA GLU A 26 -1.52 10.54 -16.56
C GLU A 26 -1.65 11.42 -15.32
N ARG A 27 -2.00 10.80 -14.19
CA ARG A 27 -2.13 11.43 -12.88
C ARG A 27 -1.91 10.41 -11.79
N ALA A 28 -1.36 10.85 -10.67
CA ALA A 28 -1.26 10.07 -9.44
C ALA A 28 -1.18 10.99 -8.23
N ALA A 29 -1.66 10.54 -7.08
CA ALA A 29 -1.48 11.26 -5.82
C ALA A 29 -1.50 10.30 -4.62
N ILE A 30 -0.85 10.76 -3.55
CA ILE A 30 -0.96 10.23 -2.20
C ILE A 30 -1.65 11.29 -1.35
N VAL A 31 -2.73 10.91 -0.69
CA VAL A 31 -3.54 11.81 0.13
C VAL A 31 -3.66 11.24 1.54
N VAL A 32 -3.44 12.06 2.55
CA VAL A 32 -3.66 11.69 3.95
C VAL A 32 -4.66 12.67 4.56
N LEU A 33 -5.71 12.13 5.16
CA LEU A 33 -6.79 12.88 5.79
C LEU A 33 -6.81 12.58 7.28
N GLN A 34 -6.87 13.60 8.12
CA GLN A 34 -7.08 13.49 9.55
C GLN A 34 -8.55 13.68 9.91
N GLY A 35 -9.03 13.01 10.94
CA GLY A 35 -10.41 13.08 11.41
C GLY A 35 -11.33 12.05 10.74
N ALA A 36 -10.78 11.14 9.93
CA ALA A 36 -11.52 10.00 9.45
C ALA A 36 -11.90 9.08 10.61
N ARG A 37 -13.17 8.73 10.75
CA ARG A 37 -13.55 7.54 11.50
C ARG A 37 -13.17 6.35 10.63
N SER A 38 -12.69 5.26 11.27
CA SER A 38 -12.28 4.05 10.56
C SER A 38 -13.24 3.75 9.39
N TRP A 39 -12.68 3.61 8.20
CA TRP A 39 -13.41 3.12 7.04
C TRP A 39 -13.69 1.63 7.28
N GLY A 40 -14.73 1.38 8.11
CA GLY A 40 -15.25 0.04 8.20
C GLY A 40 -15.81 -0.39 6.85
N ALA A 41 -15.79 -1.68 6.54
CA ALA A 41 -16.29 -2.34 5.33
C ALA A 41 -17.76 -1.97 4.95
N HIS A 42 -18.35 -1.00 5.59
CA HIS A 42 -19.76 -0.59 5.47
C HIS A 42 -19.99 0.71 4.69
N GLU A 43 -18.97 1.52 4.44
CA GLU A 43 -19.11 2.73 3.62
C GLU A 43 -18.82 2.42 2.15
N ARG A 44 -19.65 1.57 1.55
CA ARG A 44 -19.68 1.34 0.11
C ARG A 44 -20.21 2.62 -0.55
N GLY A 45 -19.40 3.29 -1.34
CA GLY A 45 -19.83 4.53 -1.96
C GLY A 45 -18.75 5.17 -2.80
N ALA A 46 -18.58 6.47 -2.65
CA ALA A 46 -17.56 7.24 -3.35
C ALA A 46 -16.57 7.80 -2.34
N ILE A 47 -15.28 7.75 -2.71
CA ILE A 47 -14.22 8.47 -2.02
C ILE A 47 -14.10 9.84 -2.66
N THR A 48 -14.11 10.87 -1.81
CA THR A 48 -13.90 12.25 -2.19
C THR A 48 -12.53 12.68 -1.72
N LEU A 49 -11.65 12.97 -2.66
CA LEU A 49 -10.26 13.35 -2.39
C LEU A 49 -10.01 14.80 -2.84
N PRO A 50 -9.22 15.58 -2.09
CA PRO A 50 -8.74 16.86 -2.58
C PRO A 50 -7.83 16.64 -3.80
N ASP A 51 -7.91 17.55 -4.76
CA ASP A 51 -7.13 17.56 -6.00
C ASP A 51 -6.66 18.99 -6.31
N ASP A 52 -5.64 19.11 -7.14
CA ASP A 52 -5.13 20.40 -7.60
C ASP A 52 -6.22 21.20 -8.34
N GLY A 53 -6.89 22.07 -7.58
CA GLY A 53 -7.97 22.93 -8.10
C GLY A 53 -9.39 22.40 -7.91
N GLY A 54 -9.60 21.31 -7.14
CA GLY A 54 -10.95 20.80 -6.93
C GLY A 54 -11.01 19.56 -6.03
N THR A 55 -12.01 18.76 -6.33
CA THR A 55 -12.30 17.53 -5.61
C THR A 55 -12.48 16.39 -6.61
N LEU A 56 -11.75 15.31 -6.43
CA LEU A 56 -11.96 14.07 -7.16
C LEU A 56 -12.90 13.16 -6.40
N VAL A 57 -13.88 12.61 -7.09
CA VAL A 57 -14.80 11.63 -6.53
C VAL A 57 -14.63 10.31 -7.28
N PHE A 58 -14.25 9.28 -6.56
CA PHE A 58 -14.14 7.93 -7.11
C PHE A 58 -15.28 7.08 -6.57
N PRO A 59 -16.15 6.52 -7.42
CA PRO A 59 -17.03 5.42 -7.01
C PRO A 59 -16.13 4.22 -6.67
N VAL A 60 -16.24 3.70 -5.46
CA VAL A 60 -15.40 2.60 -4.97
C VAL A 60 -16.25 1.37 -4.72
N SER A 61 -15.83 0.27 -5.28
CA SER A 61 -16.31 -1.08 -4.97
C SER A 61 -15.21 -1.84 -4.24
N TYR A 62 -15.57 -2.96 -3.62
CA TYR A 62 -14.63 -3.83 -2.92
C TYR A 62 -14.73 -5.24 -3.50
N ASP A 63 -13.58 -5.87 -3.71
CA ASP A 63 -13.52 -7.27 -4.13
C ASP A 63 -13.69 -8.24 -2.93
N ALA A 64 -13.59 -9.54 -3.20
CA ALA A 64 -13.74 -10.57 -2.16
C ALA A 64 -12.65 -10.54 -1.06
N ARG A 65 -11.55 -9.80 -1.29
CA ARG A 65 -10.47 -9.58 -0.32
C ARG A 65 -10.56 -8.20 0.34
N GLU A 66 -11.72 -7.53 0.19
CA GLU A 66 -11.96 -6.17 0.69
C GLU A 66 -11.01 -5.10 0.09
N ALA A 67 -10.32 -5.42 -1.02
CA ALA A 67 -9.48 -4.46 -1.71
C ALA A 67 -10.33 -3.49 -2.55
N PRO A 68 -10.13 -2.15 -2.39
CA PRO A 68 -10.89 -1.15 -3.13
C PRO A 68 -10.51 -1.16 -4.61
N TYR A 69 -11.51 -0.93 -5.46
CA TYR A 69 -11.31 -0.71 -6.89
C TYR A 69 -12.36 0.25 -7.46
N THR A 70 -12.05 0.85 -8.60
CA THR A 70 -12.98 1.70 -9.33
C THR A 70 -12.96 1.32 -10.81
N VAL A 71 -14.13 1.39 -11.44
CA VAL A 71 -14.28 1.13 -12.87
C VAL A 71 -14.89 2.34 -13.56
N ASP A 72 -14.53 2.54 -14.83
CA ASP A 72 -15.16 3.55 -15.69
C ASP A 72 -16.55 3.11 -16.18
N GLU A 73 -17.21 3.94 -16.99
CA GLU A 73 -18.52 3.67 -17.58
C GLU A 73 -18.53 2.41 -18.48
N GLN A 74 -17.35 2.00 -18.98
CA GLN A 74 -17.19 0.76 -19.75
C GLN A 74 -16.90 -0.46 -18.88
N GLY A 75 -16.87 -0.31 -17.55
CA GLY A 75 -16.52 -1.38 -16.60
C GLY A 75 -15.02 -1.72 -16.56
N LEU A 76 -14.16 -0.84 -17.06
CA LEU A 76 -12.71 -1.04 -17.05
C LEU A 76 -12.07 -0.36 -15.83
N GLU A 77 -11.18 -1.08 -15.16
CA GLU A 77 -10.37 -0.57 -14.05
C GLU A 77 -9.18 0.23 -14.61
N ARG A 78 -9.41 1.54 -14.87
CA ARG A 78 -8.39 2.45 -15.41
C ARG A 78 -7.67 3.26 -14.34
N THR A 79 -8.20 3.27 -13.13
CA THR A 79 -7.59 3.96 -11.98
C THR A 79 -7.28 2.94 -10.92
N LEU A 80 -6.01 2.82 -10.60
CA LEU A 80 -5.53 2.01 -9.48
C LEU A 80 -5.76 2.79 -8.19
N ILE A 81 -6.26 2.13 -7.13
CA ILE A 81 -6.53 2.77 -5.84
C ILE A 81 -6.23 1.81 -4.70
N SER A 82 -5.70 2.33 -3.62
CA SER A 82 -5.53 1.62 -2.36
C SER A 82 -5.75 2.55 -1.18
N LEU A 83 -6.23 1.98 -0.08
CA LEU A 83 -6.60 2.69 1.14
C LEU A 83 -5.99 2.03 2.37
N SER A 84 -5.73 2.84 3.39
CA SER A 84 -5.41 2.39 4.74
C SER A 84 -5.91 3.41 5.75
N ASP A 85 -6.38 2.95 6.90
CA ASP A 85 -6.77 3.82 8.01
C ASP A 85 -6.12 3.36 9.32
N GLU A 86 -5.64 4.32 10.10
CA GLU A 86 -4.98 4.09 11.38
C GLU A 86 -5.11 5.32 12.27
N GLU A 87 -5.41 5.13 13.56
CA GLU A 87 -5.46 6.18 14.60
C GLU A 87 -6.25 7.44 14.20
N GLY A 88 -7.32 7.31 13.40
CA GLY A 88 -8.15 8.44 12.96
C GLY A 88 -7.60 9.18 11.75
N TYR A 89 -6.64 8.58 11.05
CA TYR A 89 -6.15 9.02 9.76
C TYR A 89 -6.62 8.06 8.67
N LEU A 90 -6.87 8.58 7.49
CA LEU A 90 -7.10 7.82 6.26
C LEU A 90 -6.00 8.18 5.26
N ALA A 91 -5.31 7.18 4.75
CA ALA A 91 -4.39 7.33 3.64
C ALA A 91 -4.98 6.71 2.37
N CYS A 92 -4.80 7.39 1.26
CA CYS A 92 -5.20 6.93 -0.05
C CYS A 92 -4.05 7.12 -1.03
N VAL A 93 -3.74 6.12 -1.81
CA VAL A 93 -2.94 6.25 -3.04
C VAL A 93 -3.82 5.93 -4.23
N TRP A 94 -3.72 6.73 -5.27
CA TRP A 94 -4.35 6.43 -6.55
C TRP A 94 -3.44 6.82 -7.71
N ALA A 95 -3.58 6.11 -8.83
CA ALA A 95 -2.87 6.39 -10.06
C ALA A 95 -3.72 6.04 -11.27
N ARG A 96 -3.62 6.85 -12.32
CA ARG A 96 -4.15 6.55 -13.64
C ARG A 96 -2.97 6.30 -14.59
N PRO A 97 -2.62 5.03 -14.85
CA PRO A 97 -1.55 4.70 -15.78
C PRO A 97 -1.86 5.18 -17.20
N CYS A 98 -0.82 5.64 -17.92
CA CYS A 98 -0.93 5.84 -19.36
C CYS A 98 -1.16 4.51 -20.08
N GLN A 99 -1.67 4.56 -21.29
CA GLN A 99 -1.77 3.37 -22.14
C GLN A 99 -0.36 2.80 -22.41
N GLY A 100 -0.14 1.52 -22.11
CA GLY A 100 1.16 0.87 -22.26
C GLY A 100 2.10 1.07 -21.06
N SER A 101 1.66 1.75 -20.00
CA SER A 101 2.41 1.87 -18.76
C SER A 101 2.70 0.50 -18.15
N SER A 102 3.90 0.33 -17.61
CA SER A 102 4.25 -0.87 -16.84
C SER A 102 3.68 -0.89 -15.43
N LEU A 103 3.09 0.21 -14.93
CA LEU A 103 2.42 0.26 -13.62
C LEU A 103 1.12 -0.53 -13.66
N VAL A 104 1.03 -1.58 -12.85
CA VAL A 104 -0.14 -2.49 -12.80
C VAL A 104 -0.84 -2.53 -11.45
N GLY A 105 -0.24 -1.97 -10.40
CA GLY A 105 -0.84 -1.96 -9.08
C GLY A 105 -0.24 -0.91 -8.15
N VAL A 106 -1.04 -0.47 -7.19
CA VAL A 106 -0.64 0.43 -6.10
C VAL A 106 -1.15 -0.11 -4.77
N GLY A 107 -0.38 0.10 -3.71
CA GLY A 107 -0.77 -0.25 -2.34
C GLY A 107 -0.31 0.83 -1.38
N ILE A 108 -1.06 1.06 -0.32
CA ILE A 108 -0.72 2.00 0.74
C ILE A 108 -1.02 1.38 2.09
N ASP A 109 -0.17 1.69 3.06
CA ASP A 109 -0.43 1.33 4.44
C ASP A 109 0.01 2.44 5.40
N LEU A 110 -0.77 2.60 6.48
CA LEU A 110 -0.45 3.39 7.65
C LEU A 110 -0.24 2.41 8.81
N ALA A 111 0.96 2.37 9.37
CA ALA A 111 1.29 1.48 10.47
C ALA A 111 1.72 2.27 11.71
N SER A 112 1.07 2.00 12.85
CA SER A 112 1.39 2.64 14.10
C SER A 112 2.57 1.96 14.79
N PRO A 113 3.62 2.70 15.21
CA PRO A 113 4.68 2.15 16.06
C PRO A 113 4.17 1.57 17.39
N ARG A 114 2.97 1.98 17.86
CA ARG A 114 2.38 1.47 19.10
C ARG A 114 2.01 0.00 19.05
N ASP A 115 1.74 -0.53 17.85
CA ASP A 115 1.46 -1.95 17.67
C ASP A 115 2.69 -2.84 17.83
N PHE A 116 3.89 -2.24 17.77
CA PHE A 116 5.19 -2.90 17.86
C PHE A 116 5.98 -2.49 19.11
N ASP A 117 5.28 -2.07 20.15
CA ASP A 117 5.88 -1.74 21.43
C ASP A 117 6.40 -2.97 22.19
N THR A 118 6.95 -2.76 23.39
CA THR A 118 7.50 -3.84 24.22
C THR A 118 6.42 -4.66 24.95
N SER A 119 5.13 -4.41 24.71
CA SER A 119 4.03 -5.20 25.27
C SER A 119 4.07 -6.64 24.77
N GLU A 120 3.35 -7.54 25.45
CA GLU A 120 3.21 -8.92 25.01
C GLU A 120 2.59 -9.01 23.61
N ARG A 121 1.59 -8.15 23.33
CA ARG A 121 0.95 -8.07 22.01
C ARG A 121 1.95 -7.65 20.93
N GLY A 122 2.71 -6.58 21.17
CA GLY A 122 3.70 -6.09 20.21
C GLY A 122 4.77 -7.11 19.90
N ARG A 123 5.31 -7.80 20.95
CA ARG A 123 6.28 -8.89 20.76
C ARG A 123 5.71 -10.05 19.94
N ARG A 124 4.49 -10.50 20.25
CA ARG A 124 3.83 -11.59 19.49
C ARG A 124 3.60 -11.20 18.03
N LEU A 125 3.24 -9.95 17.77
CA LEU A 125 3.06 -9.47 16.40
C LEU A 125 4.39 -9.49 15.64
N THR A 126 5.48 -9.02 16.25
CA THR A 126 6.82 -9.06 15.62
C THR A 126 7.28 -10.49 15.36
N GLU A 127 7.15 -11.41 16.32
CA GLU A 127 7.49 -12.83 16.15
C GLU A 127 6.68 -13.52 15.04
N LEU A 128 5.40 -13.17 14.89
CA LEU A 128 4.53 -13.75 13.86
C LEU A 128 4.83 -13.22 12.46
N MET A 129 5.17 -11.94 12.35
CA MET A 129 5.20 -11.23 11.07
C MET A 129 6.58 -11.18 10.43
N PHE A 130 7.65 -11.32 11.22
CA PHE A 130 9.01 -11.10 10.73
C PHE A 130 9.90 -12.32 10.88
N THR A 131 10.87 -12.45 9.97
CA THR A 131 11.95 -13.42 10.03
C THR A 131 13.13 -12.87 10.82
N ASP A 132 14.07 -13.74 11.20
CA ASP A 132 15.33 -13.33 11.81
C ASP A 132 16.08 -12.31 10.95
N ALA A 133 16.13 -12.51 9.64
CA ALA A 133 16.78 -11.58 8.70
C ALA A 133 16.10 -10.20 8.68
N GLU A 134 14.76 -10.15 8.79
CA GLU A 134 14.03 -8.88 8.90
C GLU A 134 14.23 -8.23 10.26
N HIS A 135 14.33 -9.00 11.34
CA HIS A 135 14.72 -8.49 12.65
C HIS A 135 16.10 -7.85 12.62
N ASP A 136 17.09 -8.52 12.00
CA ASP A 136 18.43 -7.99 11.83
C ASP A 136 18.45 -6.69 11.01
N LEU A 137 17.67 -6.66 9.92
CA LEU A 137 17.54 -5.46 9.09
C LEU A 137 16.93 -4.28 9.85
N VAL A 138 15.83 -4.51 10.58
CA VAL A 138 15.18 -3.48 11.40
C VAL A 138 16.12 -2.98 12.49
N ASN A 139 16.81 -3.90 13.19
CA ASN A 139 17.78 -3.55 14.22
C ASN A 139 18.95 -2.73 13.67
N ALA A 140 19.47 -3.09 12.51
CA ALA A 140 20.58 -2.37 11.89
C ALA A 140 20.18 -0.97 11.40
N THR A 141 18.97 -0.83 10.88
CA THR A 141 18.52 0.42 10.21
C THR A 141 17.83 1.39 11.17
N PHE A 142 17.03 0.88 12.09
CA PHE A 142 16.17 1.66 12.98
C PHE A 142 16.54 1.50 14.46
N SER A 143 17.82 1.28 14.77
CA SER A 143 18.31 1.04 16.14
C SER A 143 17.90 2.10 17.18
N SER A 144 17.68 3.33 16.76
CA SER A 144 17.21 4.43 17.63
C SER A 144 15.70 4.44 17.86
N ASN A 145 14.91 3.74 17.03
CA ASN A 145 13.44 3.68 17.13
C ASN A 145 12.90 2.37 16.53
N LEU A 146 13.12 1.28 17.24
CA LEU A 146 12.70 -0.06 16.79
C LEU A 146 11.20 -0.19 16.53
N PRO A 147 10.28 0.33 17.38
CA PRO A 147 8.86 0.27 17.07
C PRO A 147 8.50 0.92 15.73
N TYR A 148 9.12 2.05 15.40
CA TYR A 148 8.92 2.69 14.09
C TYR A 148 9.51 1.84 12.96
N GLY A 149 10.68 1.24 13.15
CA GLY A 149 11.28 0.34 12.18
C GLY A 149 10.39 -0.87 11.86
N TYR A 150 9.78 -1.47 12.87
CA TYR A 150 8.82 -2.55 12.67
C TYR A 150 7.53 -2.07 12.01
N ALA A 151 7.04 -0.86 12.32
CA ALA A 151 5.90 -0.27 11.62
C ALA A 151 6.20 -0.06 10.14
N VAL A 152 7.40 0.43 9.77
CA VAL A 152 7.84 0.54 8.37
C VAL A 152 7.87 -0.83 7.69
N ALA A 153 8.48 -1.83 8.33
CA ALA A 153 8.61 -3.17 7.77
C ALA A 153 7.25 -3.87 7.59
N PHE A 154 6.33 -3.69 8.54
CA PHE A 154 4.96 -4.21 8.47
C PHE A 154 4.17 -3.50 7.36
N GLY A 155 4.18 -2.18 7.35
CA GLY A 155 3.53 -1.38 6.31
C GLY A 155 4.04 -1.72 4.91
N ALA A 156 5.34 -2.06 4.77
CA ALA A 156 5.91 -2.51 3.51
C ALA A 156 5.28 -3.83 3.02
N LYS A 157 5.06 -4.80 3.94
CA LYS A 157 4.40 -6.06 3.62
C LYS A 157 2.95 -5.83 3.19
N GLU A 158 2.21 -5.04 3.97
CA GLU A 158 0.80 -4.73 3.67
C GLU A 158 0.65 -3.94 2.38
N ALA A 159 1.44 -2.89 2.18
CA ALA A 159 1.40 -2.10 0.95
C ALA A 159 1.77 -2.95 -0.28
N ALA A 160 2.81 -3.81 -0.18
CA ALA A 160 3.18 -4.73 -1.25
C ALA A 160 2.04 -5.71 -1.56
N PHE A 161 1.41 -6.30 -0.54
CA PHE A 161 0.27 -7.19 -0.71
C PHE A 161 -0.92 -6.47 -1.38
N LYS A 162 -1.27 -5.26 -0.91
CA LYS A 162 -2.33 -4.42 -1.49
C LYS A 162 -2.03 -4.04 -2.95
N ALA A 163 -0.76 -3.81 -3.30
CA ALA A 163 -0.35 -3.49 -4.68
C ALA A 163 -0.60 -4.63 -5.68
N THR A 164 -0.77 -5.88 -5.20
CA THR A 164 -1.11 -7.02 -6.07
C THR A 164 -2.61 -7.14 -6.36
N ALA A 165 -3.47 -6.35 -5.72
CA ALA A 165 -4.92 -6.53 -5.80
C ALA A 165 -5.48 -6.35 -7.23
N ALA A 166 -5.06 -5.31 -7.95
CA ALA A 166 -5.51 -5.07 -9.32
C ALA A 166 -5.01 -6.14 -10.32
N PRO A 167 -3.72 -6.53 -10.33
CA PRO A 167 -3.24 -7.67 -11.10
C PRO A 167 -3.98 -8.97 -10.77
N LEU A 168 -4.26 -9.22 -9.49
CA LEU A 168 -4.98 -10.42 -9.05
C LEU A 168 -6.42 -10.45 -9.58
N ARG A 169 -7.15 -9.34 -9.51
CA ARG A 169 -8.48 -9.24 -10.13
C ARG A 169 -8.43 -9.50 -11.63
N THR A 170 -7.40 -8.98 -12.30
CA THR A 170 -7.18 -9.23 -13.74
C THR A 170 -6.92 -10.71 -14.01
N TRP A 171 -6.10 -11.37 -13.18
CA TRP A 171 -5.85 -12.80 -13.26
C TRP A 171 -7.15 -13.62 -13.15
N TYR A 172 -7.96 -13.37 -12.13
CA TYR A 172 -9.21 -14.12 -11.91
C TYR A 172 -10.30 -13.91 -12.96
N ARG A 173 -10.20 -12.88 -13.81
CA ARG A 173 -11.11 -12.73 -14.96
C ARG A 173 -10.91 -13.81 -16.03
N SER A 174 -9.75 -14.42 -16.10
CA SER A 174 -9.37 -15.39 -17.15
C SER A 174 -8.92 -16.74 -16.60
N HIS A 175 -8.77 -16.89 -15.28
CA HIS A 175 -8.28 -18.10 -14.65
C HIS A 175 -9.14 -18.47 -13.44
N THR A 176 -9.33 -19.78 -13.24
CA THR A 176 -10.07 -20.34 -12.09
C THR A 176 -9.14 -20.87 -11.01
N GLU A 177 -7.83 -20.89 -11.28
CA GLU A 177 -6.83 -21.33 -10.32
C GLU A 177 -6.68 -20.30 -9.18
N GLU A 178 -6.75 -20.76 -7.94
CA GLU A 178 -6.55 -19.90 -6.78
C GLU A 178 -5.05 -19.66 -6.54
N LEU A 179 -4.67 -18.39 -6.39
CA LEU A 179 -3.32 -17.98 -6.00
C LEU A 179 -3.29 -17.82 -4.48
N SER A 180 -2.54 -18.72 -3.82
CA SER A 180 -2.42 -18.73 -2.35
C SER A 180 -1.14 -17.99 -1.92
N TYR A 181 -1.29 -16.76 -1.44
CA TYR A 181 -0.25 -15.98 -0.79
C TYR A 181 -0.88 -14.93 0.14
N ASP A 182 -0.14 -14.46 1.12
CA ASP A 182 -0.56 -13.41 2.05
C ASP A 182 0.58 -12.41 2.32
N LEU A 183 0.32 -11.42 3.14
CA LEU A 183 1.27 -10.35 3.42
C LEU A 183 2.58 -10.84 4.06
N ARG A 184 2.60 -11.98 4.76
CA ARG A 184 3.81 -12.56 5.37
C ARG A 184 4.83 -13.05 4.34
N HIS A 185 4.39 -13.27 3.10
CA HIS A 185 5.26 -13.69 2.00
C HIS A 185 6.02 -12.52 1.35
N PHE A 186 5.77 -11.28 1.77
CA PHE A 186 6.52 -10.11 1.32
C PHE A 186 7.54 -9.68 2.37
N SER A 187 8.68 -9.14 1.94
CA SER A 187 9.74 -8.64 2.81
C SER A 187 10.22 -7.27 2.36
N LEU A 188 10.60 -6.44 3.33
CA LEU A 188 11.40 -5.25 3.06
C LEU A 188 12.88 -5.69 3.05
N VAL A 189 13.49 -5.70 1.86
CA VAL A 189 14.86 -6.22 1.67
C VAL A 189 15.91 -5.13 1.84
N ASP A 190 15.55 -3.88 1.58
CA ASP A 190 16.42 -2.71 1.75
C ASP A 190 15.56 -1.47 2.06
N PRO A 191 15.61 -0.95 3.30
CA PRO A 191 14.81 0.21 3.70
C PRO A 191 15.23 1.51 2.98
N HIS A 192 16.46 1.56 2.42
CA HIS A 192 16.94 2.72 1.67
C HIS A 192 16.69 2.62 0.17
N ARG A 193 16.41 1.43 -0.34
CA ARG A 193 16.15 1.13 -1.76
C ARG A 193 14.80 0.50 -1.99
N ALA A 194 13.93 0.58 -1.01
CA ALA A 194 12.53 0.21 -1.10
C ALA A 194 12.23 -0.88 -2.16
N ARG A 195 12.62 -2.11 -1.90
CA ARG A 195 12.22 -3.28 -2.66
C ARG A 195 11.36 -4.16 -1.79
N GLY A 196 10.07 -4.31 -2.17
CA GLY A 196 9.28 -5.43 -1.70
C GLY A 196 9.62 -6.64 -2.58
N GLU A 197 10.16 -7.69 -2.01
CA GLU A 197 10.40 -8.94 -2.71
C GLU A 197 9.50 -10.03 -2.13
N ALA A 198 9.15 -10.99 -2.98
CA ALA A 198 8.50 -12.20 -2.51
C ALA A 198 9.47 -12.98 -1.63
N ARG A 199 9.05 -13.29 -0.41
CA ARG A 199 9.87 -13.97 0.60
C ARG A 199 10.14 -15.44 0.27
N ASP A 200 9.28 -16.05 -0.50
CA ASP A 200 9.38 -17.46 -0.85
C ASP A 200 8.89 -17.76 -2.27
N GLY A 201 9.15 -18.98 -2.71
CA GLY A 201 8.78 -19.43 -4.06
C GLY A 201 7.28 -19.41 -4.33
N THR A 202 6.42 -19.44 -3.32
CA THR A 202 4.95 -19.41 -3.48
C THR A 202 4.48 -18.03 -3.91
N ALA A 203 4.92 -16.99 -3.18
CA ALA A 203 4.60 -15.62 -3.56
C ALA A 203 5.25 -15.24 -4.89
N GLN A 204 6.50 -15.65 -5.14
CA GLN A 204 7.16 -15.39 -6.42
C GLN A 204 6.38 -16.02 -7.57
N ALA A 205 5.97 -17.28 -7.44
CA ALA A 205 5.16 -17.95 -8.47
C ALA A 205 3.81 -17.25 -8.69
N ALA A 206 3.20 -16.70 -7.64
CA ALA A 206 1.97 -15.91 -7.79
C ALA A 206 2.23 -14.57 -8.50
N LEU A 207 3.32 -13.86 -8.18
CA LEU A 207 3.71 -12.63 -8.87
C LEU A 207 4.00 -12.89 -10.35
N ASP A 208 4.73 -13.95 -10.67
CA ASP A 208 5.06 -14.34 -12.04
C ASP A 208 3.79 -14.64 -12.87
N LYS A 209 2.82 -15.36 -12.27
CA LYS A 209 1.52 -15.65 -12.91
C LYS A 209 0.69 -14.39 -13.15
N MET A 210 0.77 -13.40 -12.25
CA MET A 210 0.12 -12.10 -12.42
C MET A 210 0.90 -11.15 -13.35
N GLY A 211 2.07 -11.55 -13.85
CA GLY A 211 2.94 -10.72 -14.68
C GLY A 211 3.64 -9.60 -13.93
N ILE A 212 3.74 -9.68 -12.60
CA ILE A 212 4.42 -8.66 -11.79
C ILE A 212 5.92 -8.97 -11.76
N ALA A 213 6.71 -8.10 -12.38
CA ALA A 213 8.16 -8.24 -12.43
C ALA A 213 8.86 -7.57 -11.23
N ARG A 214 8.23 -6.54 -10.65
CA ARG A 214 8.84 -5.74 -9.58
C ARG A 214 7.77 -5.07 -8.72
N ILE A 215 8.04 -5.01 -7.39
CA ILE A 215 7.33 -4.14 -6.46
C ILE A 215 8.36 -3.15 -5.88
N ALA A 216 8.11 -1.86 -6.04
CA ALA A 216 8.89 -0.80 -5.39
C ALA A 216 8.12 -0.29 -4.17
N VAL A 217 8.81 -0.05 -3.07
CA VAL A 217 8.23 0.44 -1.81
C VAL A 217 8.91 1.74 -1.42
N GLN A 218 8.15 2.71 -0.97
CA GLN A 218 8.61 4.00 -0.46
C GLN A 218 7.92 4.28 0.87
N TYR A 219 8.54 5.00 1.77
CA TYR A 219 7.91 5.34 3.04
C TYR A 219 8.31 6.72 3.55
N VAL A 220 7.47 7.27 4.41
CA VAL A 220 7.70 8.53 5.12
C VAL A 220 6.99 8.48 6.47
N GLU A 221 7.47 9.27 7.43
CA GLU A 221 6.76 9.48 8.68
C GLU A 221 5.65 10.52 8.52
N VAL A 222 4.43 10.17 8.95
CA VAL A 222 3.28 11.09 9.01
C VAL A 222 2.61 10.95 10.37
N ALA A 223 2.56 12.04 11.12
CA ALA A 223 1.94 12.09 12.44
C ALA A 223 2.46 11.03 13.43
N GLY A 224 3.73 10.65 13.34
CA GLY A 224 4.36 9.63 14.18
C GLY A 224 4.11 8.19 13.72
N MET A 225 3.41 7.98 12.59
CA MET A 225 3.16 6.68 11.97
C MET A 225 4.04 6.49 10.73
N ALA A 226 4.27 5.24 10.35
CA ALA A 226 4.86 4.90 9.06
C ALA A 226 3.77 4.92 7.98
N LEU A 227 3.88 5.83 7.02
CA LEU A 227 3.11 5.79 5.77
C LEU A 227 3.97 5.09 4.71
N VAL A 228 3.49 3.98 4.20
CA VAL A 228 4.21 3.18 3.22
C VAL A 228 3.39 3.04 1.95
N VAL A 229 4.03 3.24 0.81
CA VAL A 229 3.42 3.09 -0.52
C VAL A 229 4.19 2.06 -1.33
N ALA A 230 3.48 1.17 -1.98
CA ALA A 230 4.03 0.20 -2.92
C ALA A 230 3.46 0.41 -4.33
N THR A 231 4.32 0.24 -5.33
CA THR A 231 3.95 0.26 -6.76
C THR A 231 4.41 -1.04 -7.41
N ALA A 232 3.50 -1.75 -8.08
CA ALA A 232 3.76 -2.99 -8.79
C ALA A 232 3.86 -2.73 -10.30
N PHE A 233 4.88 -3.32 -10.92
CA PHE A 233 5.18 -3.15 -12.34
C PHE A 233 5.23 -4.50 -13.04
N ASN A 234 4.70 -4.57 -14.26
CA ASN A 234 4.95 -5.68 -15.18
C ASN A 234 6.28 -5.51 -15.94
N THR A 235 6.64 -6.50 -16.73
CA THR A 235 7.81 -6.46 -17.66
C THR A 235 7.55 -5.54 -18.84
#